data_42f037b6c6db64668ca30e190da6515c
#
_entry.id   42f037b6c6db64668ca30e190da6515c
#
_cell.length_a   1.000
_cell.length_b   1.000
_cell.length_c   1.000
_cell.angle_alpha   90.00
_cell.angle_beta   90.00
_cell.angle_gamma   90.00
#
_symmetry.space_group_name_H-M   'P 1'
#
loop_
_entity.id
_entity.type
_entity.pdbx_description
1 polymer ?
#
loop_
_entity_poly.entity_id
_entity_poly.type
_entity_poly.pdbx_seq_one_letter_code
_entity_poly.pdbx_strand_id
1 'polypeptide(L)'
;MHPRELPKLPLDIDLETKRVLKALPAAHAALAELKGIATTIPNQNILINTLGLQEAKDSSAIENIITTHDDLYKSELNLKAFKSLQAKEVQNYIAALKKGFELTTYTGLLTNNSILQIQEILEDNKAGFRRLPGTALKNAATGETVYTPPQDYEEILRLMSNLEEYINDSGMQDCDPLIKMAIIHFQFESIHPFYDGNGRTGRIINILYLILQNLQSLPILYLSNYIIKHKADYYRLLQSVRDENLWEEWVLFMVKGVEQTAKETIELIIKIKELMLDYKHRLRANYKFYSQDLLNNLFKHPYTKIEFVVNDLGVSRLTAANYLNKLAADKMLKKNKLGTGNYYINEELFTLLTKR
;
A
#
# COMPACT_ATOMS: atom_id res chain seq x y z
N MET A 1 27.03 22.38 -8.06
CA MET A 1 26.71 22.27 -6.62
C MET A 1 27.33 20.98 -6.13
N HIS A 2 28.14 21.01 -5.07
CA HIS A 2 28.55 19.77 -4.41
C HIS A 2 27.30 19.11 -3.82
N PRO A 3 27.10 17.80 -4.01
CA PRO A 3 26.01 17.10 -3.35
C PRO A 3 26.15 17.32 -1.83
N ARG A 4 25.11 17.84 -1.20
CA ARG A 4 25.07 17.94 0.26
C ARG A 4 25.09 16.52 0.80
N GLU A 5 26.02 16.18 1.68
CA GLU A 5 26.05 14.89 2.34
C GLU A 5 24.71 14.69 3.06
N LEU A 6 24.11 13.51 2.89
CA LEU A 6 22.89 13.18 3.62
C LEU A 6 23.18 13.10 5.12
N PRO A 7 22.36 13.72 5.97
CA PRO A 7 22.55 13.67 7.40
C PRO A 7 22.46 12.22 7.90
N LYS A 8 23.31 11.89 8.84
CA LYS A 8 23.19 10.66 9.63
C LYS A 8 22.03 10.83 10.62
N LEU A 9 21.21 9.80 10.79
CA LEU A 9 20.16 9.78 11.79
C LEU A 9 20.70 9.37 13.16
N PRO A 10 20.15 9.90 14.28
CA PRO A 10 19.05 10.86 14.33
C PRO A 10 19.45 12.26 13.86
N LEU A 11 18.44 13.05 13.45
CA LEU A 11 18.67 14.46 13.13
C LEU A 11 18.92 15.27 14.40
N ASP A 12 19.86 16.20 14.33
CA ASP A 12 20.14 17.17 15.43
C ASP A 12 19.24 18.42 15.27
N ILE A 13 17.92 18.18 15.19
CA ILE A 13 16.90 19.24 15.12
C ILE A 13 15.65 18.84 15.90
N ASP A 14 15.02 19.80 16.57
CA ASP A 14 13.70 19.59 17.18
C ASP A 14 12.60 19.80 16.15
N LEU A 15 11.85 18.74 15.85
CA LEU A 15 10.72 18.74 14.94
C LEU A 15 9.36 18.74 15.67
N GLU A 16 9.35 18.67 16.99
CA GLU A 16 8.13 18.79 17.79
C GLU A 16 7.70 20.26 17.98
N THR A 17 7.70 20.98 16.88
CA THR A 17 7.25 22.37 16.87
C THR A 17 5.79 22.49 17.28
N LYS A 18 5.37 23.65 17.74
CA LYS A 18 3.97 23.91 18.12
C LYS A 18 2.97 23.58 17.00
N ARG A 19 3.36 23.75 15.73
CA ARG A 19 2.49 23.44 14.58
C ARG A 19 2.35 21.94 14.40
N VAL A 20 3.45 21.19 14.47
CA VAL A 20 3.48 19.73 14.36
C VAL A 20 2.72 19.10 15.53
N LEU A 21 3.02 19.50 16.77
CA LEU A 21 2.34 19.00 17.97
C LEU A 21 0.82 19.24 17.95
N LYS A 22 0.34 20.29 17.29
CA LYS A 22 -1.10 20.53 17.11
C LYS A 22 -1.74 19.64 16.04
N ALA A 23 -0.98 19.15 15.07
CA ALA A 23 -1.48 18.30 14.00
C ALA A 23 -1.54 16.82 14.42
N LEU A 24 -0.62 16.36 15.25
CA LEU A 24 -0.48 14.96 15.67
C LEU A 24 -1.74 14.35 16.29
N PRO A 25 -2.47 15.00 17.23
CA PRO A 25 -3.63 14.39 17.88
C PRO A 25 -4.72 13.97 16.89
N ALA A 26 -4.97 14.74 15.84
CA ALA A 26 -5.99 14.40 14.84
C ALA A 26 -5.58 13.19 14.00
N ALA A 27 -4.29 13.07 13.64
CA ALA A 27 -3.75 11.93 12.91
C ALA A 27 -3.77 10.66 13.77
N HIS A 28 -3.35 10.74 15.03
CA HIS A 28 -3.40 9.60 15.95
C HIS A 28 -4.84 9.15 16.24
N ALA A 29 -5.78 10.08 16.43
CA ALA A 29 -7.19 9.74 16.63
C ALA A 29 -7.75 8.98 15.41
N ALA A 30 -7.48 9.48 14.18
CA ALA A 30 -7.91 8.82 12.96
C ALA A 30 -7.26 7.43 12.78
N LEU A 31 -5.97 7.26 13.10
CA LEU A 31 -5.31 5.95 13.07
C LEU A 31 -5.90 4.97 14.09
N ALA A 32 -6.17 5.43 15.31
CA ALA A 32 -6.75 4.60 16.35
C ALA A 32 -8.17 4.14 15.97
N GLU A 33 -8.99 5.03 15.39
CA GLU A 33 -10.31 4.71 14.87
C GLU A 33 -10.22 3.72 13.70
N LEU A 34 -9.31 3.93 12.75
CA LEU A 34 -9.07 3.01 11.63
C LEU A 34 -8.68 1.62 12.13
N LYS A 35 -7.75 1.54 13.09
CA LYS A 35 -7.33 0.28 13.71
C LYS A 35 -8.51 -0.43 14.38
N GLY A 36 -9.35 0.31 15.08
CA GLY A 36 -10.53 -0.23 15.75
C GLY A 36 -11.60 -0.73 14.77
N ILE A 37 -11.94 0.07 13.76
CA ILE A 37 -12.99 -0.31 12.81
C ILE A 37 -12.60 -1.50 11.91
N ALA A 38 -11.31 -1.65 11.59
CA ALA A 38 -10.81 -2.76 10.80
C ALA A 38 -11.12 -4.12 11.43
N THR A 39 -11.17 -4.21 12.77
CA THR A 39 -11.51 -5.44 13.48
C THR A 39 -12.98 -5.83 13.36
N THR A 40 -13.85 -4.91 12.95
CA THR A 40 -15.30 -5.18 12.80
C THR A 40 -15.65 -5.91 11.51
N ILE A 41 -14.72 -6.04 10.57
CA ILE A 41 -14.89 -6.86 9.36
C ILE A 41 -14.58 -8.31 9.70
N PRO A 42 -15.50 -9.26 9.47
CA PRO A 42 -15.37 -10.66 9.91
C PRO A 42 -14.12 -11.37 9.36
N ASN A 43 -13.70 -11.01 8.14
CA ASN A 43 -12.51 -11.55 7.52
C ASN A 43 -11.60 -10.40 7.07
N GLN A 44 -10.55 -10.13 7.82
CA GLN A 44 -9.62 -9.03 7.58
C GLN A 44 -8.88 -9.14 6.22
N ASN A 45 -8.79 -10.35 5.62
CA ASN A 45 -8.25 -10.52 4.28
C ASN A 45 -9.07 -9.78 3.21
N ILE A 46 -10.35 -9.48 3.48
CA ILE A 46 -11.16 -8.62 2.61
C ILE A 46 -10.52 -7.24 2.50
N LEU A 47 -10.15 -6.64 3.63
CA LEU A 47 -9.51 -5.34 3.67
C LEU A 47 -8.12 -5.38 3.03
N ILE A 48 -7.28 -6.35 3.39
CA ILE A 48 -5.93 -6.46 2.85
C ILE A 48 -5.94 -6.61 1.31
N ASN A 49 -6.88 -7.38 0.76
CA ASN A 49 -6.96 -7.59 -0.68
C ASN A 49 -7.58 -6.39 -1.42
N THR A 50 -8.71 -5.87 -0.94
CA THR A 50 -9.41 -4.78 -1.63
C THR A 50 -8.67 -3.45 -1.47
N LEU A 51 -8.26 -3.19 -0.25
CA LEU A 51 -7.61 -1.94 0.10
C LEU A 51 -6.13 -1.94 -0.30
N GLY A 52 -5.40 -3.03 -0.14
CA GLY A 52 -4.03 -3.15 -0.62
C GLY A 52 -3.91 -2.96 -2.14
N LEU A 53 -4.93 -3.36 -2.91
CA LEU A 53 -4.98 -3.13 -4.34
C LEU A 53 -5.10 -1.64 -4.70
N GLN A 54 -5.85 -0.86 -3.91
CA GLN A 54 -5.96 0.59 -4.09
C GLN A 54 -4.61 1.28 -3.84
N GLU A 55 -3.97 0.94 -2.72
CA GLU A 55 -2.63 1.45 -2.40
C GLU A 55 -1.63 1.12 -3.51
N ALA A 56 -1.60 -0.14 -3.95
CA ALA A 56 -0.70 -0.60 -5.00
C ALA A 56 -0.91 0.16 -6.32
N LYS A 57 -2.17 0.40 -6.69
CA LYS A 57 -2.54 1.15 -7.89
C LYS A 57 -2.06 2.61 -7.80
N ASP A 58 -2.38 3.29 -6.70
CA ASP A 58 -2.05 4.70 -6.53
C ASP A 58 -0.54 4.90 -6.35
N SER A 59 0.14 4.01 -5.62
CA SER A 59 1.59 3.99 -5.47
C SER A 59 2.29 3.81 -6.83
N SER A 60 1.82 2.89 -7.67
CA SER A 60 2.37 2.68 -9.01
C SER A 60 2.08 3.88 -9.94
N ALA A 61 0.91 4.52 -9.80
CA ALA A 61 0.54 5.69 -10.59
C ALA A 61 1.41 6.92 -10.27
N ILE A 62 1.96 7.05 -9.05
CA ILE A 62 2.95 8.07 -8.71
C ILE A 62 4.17 7.95 -9.62
N GLU A 63 4.59 6.71 -9.94
CA GLU A 63 5.70 6.38 -10.85
C GLU A 63 5.29 6.29 -12.33
N ASN A 64 4.10 6.81 -12.68
CA ASN A 64 3.53 6.78 -14.03
C ASN A 64 3.17 5.38 -14.57
N ILE A 65 3.06 4.38 -13.71
CA ILE A 65 2.56 3.05 -14.06
C ILE A 65 1.04 3.08 -13.94
N ILE A 66 0.37 3.36 -15.06
CA ILE A 66 -1.08 3.60 -15.10
C ILE A 66 -1.82 2.31 -15.45
N THR A 67 -2.80 1.94 -14.63
CA THR A 67 -3.69 0.81 -14.89
C THR A 67 -5.11 1.09 -14.40
N THR A 68 -6.07 0.33 -14.90
CA THR A 68 -7.47 0.43 -14.48
C THR A 68 -7.80 -0.60 -13.39
N HIS A 69 -8.81 -0.32 -12.57
CA HIS A 69 -9.30 -1.30 -11.60
C HIS A 69 -9.79 -2.59 -12.29
N ASP A 70 -10.42 -2.47 -13.46
CA ASP A 70 -10.88 -3.61 -14.26
C ASP A 70 -9.71 -4.51 -14.67
N ASP A 71 -8.60 -3.93 -15.14
CA ASP A 71 -7.38 -4.67 -15.49
C ASP A 71 -6.75 -5.36 -14.28
N LEU A 72 -6.74 -4.70 -13.13
CA LEU A 72 -6.20 -5.26 -11.90
C LEU A 72 -7.01 -6.47 -11.42
N TYR A 73 -8.33 -6.35 -11.33
CA TYR A 73 -9.18 -7.47 -10.92
C TYR A 73 -9.17 -8.61 -11.95
N LYS A 74 -9.07 -8.32 -13.25
CA LYS A 74 -8.86 -9.35 -14.28
C LYS A 74 -7.52 -10.05 -14.15
N SER A 75 -6.47 -9.33 -13.79
CA SER A 75 -5.14 -9.89 -13.54
C SER A 75 -5.16 -10.90 -12.38
N GLU A 76 -5.89 -10.60 -11.29
CA GLU A 76 -6.06 -11.52 -10.14
C GLU A 76 -6.70 -12.85 -10.53
N LEU A 77 -7.53 -12.85 -11.58
CA LEU A 77 -8.15 -14.08 -12.06
C LEU A 77 -7.15 -15.09 -12.67
N ASN A 78 -5.92 -14.67 -12.98
CA ASN A 78 -4.88 -15.50 -13.61
C ASN A 78 -5.37 -16.23 -14.86
N LEU A 79 -6.22 -15.58 -15.66
CA LEU A 79 -6.72 -16.14 -16.90
C LEU A 79 -5.69 -15.93 -18.02
N LYS A 80 -5.31 -17.02 -18.71
CA LYS A 80 -4.27 -17.00 -19.77
C LYS A 80 -4.52 -15.97 -20.88
N ALA A 81 -5.77 -15.55 -21.06
CA ALA A 81 -6.20 -14.58 -22.08
C ALA A 81 -5.91 -13.12 -21.68
N PHE A 82 -5.53 -12.86 -20.42
CA PHE A 82 -5.26 -11.51 -19.94
C PHE A 82 -3.80 -11.35 -19.53
N LYS A 83 -3.10 -10.41 -20.16
CA LYS A 83 -1.71 -10.05 -19.85
C LYS A 83 -1.61 -8.52 -19.92
N SER A 84 -1.21 -7.89 -18.82
CA SER A 84 -0.89 -6.47 -18.74
C SER A 84 0.35 -6.34 -17.89
N LEU A 85 1.40 -5.70 -18.43
CA LEU A 85 2.63 -5.45 -17.68
C LEU A 85 2.37 -4.55 -16.49
N GLN A 86 1.59 -3.48 -16.68
CA GLN A 86 1.22 -2.55 -15.62
C GLN A 86 0.43 -3.23 -14.51
N ALA A 87 -0.53 -4.10 -14.87
CA ALA A 87 -1.27 -4.87 -13.88
C ALA A 87 -0.37 -5.87 -13.14
N LYS A 88 0.64 -6.45 -13.80
CA LYS A 88 1.64 -7.32 -13.14
C LYS A 88 2.45 -6.54 -12.11
N GLU A 89 2.91 -5.33 -12.44
CA GLU A 89 3.68 -4.50 -11.51
C GLU A 89 2.86 -4.11 -10.27
N VAL A 90 1.56 -3.80 -10.45
CA VAL A 90 0.67 -3.55 -9.29
C VAL A 90 0.46 -4.82 -8.46
N GLN A 91 0.35 -6.01 -9.09
CA GLN A 91 0.27 -7.27 -8.36
C GLN A 91 1.57 -7.59 -7.59
N ASN A 92 2.73 -7.29 -8.18
CA ASN A 92 4.01 -7.41 -7.49
C ASN A 92 4.06 -6.51 -6.24
N TYR A 93 3.54 -5.26 -6.33
CA TYR A 93 3.45 -4.38 -5.17
C TYR A 93 2.63 -5.01 -4.03
N ILE A 94 1.47 -5.58 -4.34
CA ILE A 94 0.63 -6.25 -3.33
C ILE A 94 1.37 -7.44 -2.71
N ALA A 95 2.06 -8.24 -3.53
CA ALA A 95 2.84 -9.36 -3.05
C ALA A 95 4.00 -8.89 -2.16
N ALA A 96 4.70 -7.83 -2.54
CA ALA A 96 5.77 -7.20 -1.77
C ALA A 96 5.27 -6.65 -0.42
N LEU A 97 4.12 -5.94 -0.43
CA LEU A 97 3.48 -5.43 0.79
C LEU A 97 3.08 -6.56 1.75
N LYS A 98 2.45 -7.63 1.23
CA LYS A 98 2.07 -8.80 2.04
C LYS A 98 3.30 -9.49 2.63
N LYS A 99 4.36 -9.66 1.83
CA LYS A 99 5.61 -10.25 2.31
C LYS A 99 6.26 -9.39 3.39
N GLY A 100 6.34 -8.09 3.17
CA GLY A 100 6.84 -7.14 4.17
C GLY A 100 6.03 -7.20 5.47
N PHE A 101 4.71 -7.23 5.38
CA PHE A 101 3.82 -7.36 6.53
C PHE A 101 4.06 -8.67 7.31
N GLU A 102 4.18 -9.79 6.60
CA GLU A 102 4.50 -11.09 7.21
C GLU A 102 5.83 -11.04 7.96
N LEU A 103 6.90 -10.55 7.31
CA LEU A 103 8.23 -10.46 7.90
C LEU A 103 8.25 -9.55 9.13
N THR A 104 7.70 -8.34 9.01
CA THR A 104 7.67 -7.36 10.10
C THR A 104 6.86 -7.86 11.31
N THR A 105 5.72 -8.50 11.06
CA THR A 105 4.89 -9.08 12.12
C THR A 105 5.57 -10.25 12.81
N TYR A 106 6.28 -11.10 12.05
CA TYR A 106 6.95 -12.27 12.60
C TYR A 106 8.20 -11.89 13.41
N THR A 107 9.01 -10.95 12.92
CA THR A 107 10.29 -10.59 13.55
C THR A 107 10.18 -9.46 14.57
N GLY A 108 9.13 -8.63 14.48
CA GLY A 108 9.05 -7.37 15.24
C GLY A 108 10.08 -6.32 14.78
N LEU A 109 10.68 -6.49 13.61
CA LEU A 109 11.73 -5.62 13.05
C LEU A 109 11.50 -5.37 11.56
N LEU A 110 11.98 -4.20 11.09
CA LEU A 110 12.06 -3.88 9.67
C LEU A 110 13.53 -3.70 9.28
N THR A 111 14.15 -4.76 8.77
CA THR A 111 15.58 -4.82 8.47
C THR A 111 15.89 -4.57 7.00
N ASN A 112 17.15 -4.24 6.68
CA ASN A 112 17.64 -4.15 5.30
C ASN A 112 17.39 -5.45 4.52
N ASN A 113 17.52 -6.59 5.19
CA ASN A 113 17.21 -7.88 4.56
C ASN A 113 15.71 -8.00 4.21
N SER A 114 14.81 -7.51 5.07
CA SER A 114 13.37 -7.43 4.76
C SER A 114 13.10 -6.47 3.60
N ILE A 115 13.76 -5.31 3.58
CA ILE A 115 13.64 -4.30 2.51
C ILE A 115 14.14 -4.86 1.17
N LEU A 116 15.24 -5.61 1.17
CA LEU A 116 15.75 -6.29 -0.02
C LEU A 116 14.77 -7.33 -0.56
N GLN A 117 14.15 -8.13 0.31
CA GLN A 117 13.14 -9.11 -0.11
C GLN A 117 11.87 -8.44 -0.66
N ILE A 118 11.44 -7.32 -0.07
CA ILE A 118 10.31 -6.51 -0.56
C ILE A 118 10.62 -6.02 -1.97
N GLN A 119 11.79 -5.42 -2.19
CA GLN A 119 12.19 -4.89 -3.48
C GLN A 119 12.40 -5.99 -4.54
N GLU A 120 12.96 -7.15 -4.16
CA GLU A 120 13.09 -8.32 -5.04
C GLU A 120 11.73 -8.75 -5.61
N ILE A 121 10.70 -8.82 -4.76
CA ILE A 121 9.34 -9.18 -5.19
C ILE A 121 8.72 -8.05 -6.04
N LEU A 122 8.92 -6.81 -5.65
CA LEU A 122 8.38 -5.64 -6.34
C LEU A 122 8.88 -5.54 -7.78
N GLU A 123 10.18 -5.71 -7.98
CA GLU A 123 10.85 -5.54 -9.27
C GLU A 123 11.08 -6.85 -10.03
N ASP A 124 10.72 -7.99 -9.44
CA ASP A 124 10.95 -9.32 -10.00
C ASP A 124 12.44 -9.54 -10.39
N ASN A 125 13.36 -9.00 -9.58
CA ASN A 125 14.81 -9.15 -9.76
C ASN A 125 15.58 -9.15 -8.43
N LYS A 126 16.82 -9.66 -8.46
CA LYS A 126 17.72 -9.81 -7.30
C LYS A 126 18.94 -8.88 -7.36
N ALA A 127 18.79 -7.69 -7.92
CA ALA A 127 19.93 -6.78 -8.07
C ALA A 127 20.50 -6.28 -6.73
N GLY A 128 19.66 -6.19 -5.69
CA GLY A 128 20.05 -5.64 -4.39
C GLY A 128 20.31 -4.15 -4.43
N PHE A 129 21.05 -3.63 -3.46
CA PHE A 129 21.44 -2.22 -3.47
C PHE A 129 22.37 -1.93 -4.66
N ARG A 130 22.17 -0.78 -5.30
CA ARG A 130 22.93 -0.37 -6.48
C ARG A 130 24.42 -0.21 -6.14
N ARG A 131 25.25 -0.72 -7.04
CA ARG A 131 26.73 -0.69 -6.92
C ARG A 131 27.40 0.26 -7.89
N LEU A 132 26.70 0.57 -8.98
CA LEU A 132 27.26 1.42 -10.03
C LEU A 132 26.77 2.86 -9.85
N PRO A 133 27.66 3.85 -10.03
CA PRO A 133 27.30 5.26 -10.03
C PRO A 133 26.48 5.62 -11.28
N GLY A 134 25.93 6.85 -11.30
CA GLY A 134 25.19 7.39 -12.46
C GLY A 134 23.70 7.56 -12.22
N THR A 135 23.19 7.13 -11.06
CA THR A 135 21.78 7.38 -10.70
C THR A 135 21.56 8.86 -10.43
N ALA A 136 20.57 9.45 -11.09
CA ALA A 136 20.14 10.83 -10.89
C ALA A 136 18.62 10.91 -11.04
N LEU A 137 17.97 11.64 -10.15
CA LEU A 137 16.55 11.94 -10.25
C LEU A 137 16.35 13.15 -11.16
N LYS A 138 15.55 12.97 -12.20
CA LYS A 138 15.33 13.98 -13.23
C LYS A 138 13.88 14.45 -13.25
N ASN A 139 13.70 15.72 -13.56
CA ASN A 139 12.38 16.26 -13.87
C ASN A 139 11.87 15.59 -15.16
N ALA A 140 10.71 14.93 -15.09
CA ALA A 140 10.15 14.20 -16.23
C ALA A 140 9.79 15.10 -17.44
N ALA A 141 9.51 16.40 -17.20
CA ALA A 141 9.14 17.33 -18.26
C ALA A 141 10.35 18.01 -18.90
N THR A 142 11.38 18.36 -18.11
CA THR A 142 12.55 19.13 -18.60
C THR A 142 13.79 18.25 -18.83
N GLY A 143 13.86 17.05 -18.24
CA GLY A 143 15.04 16.20 -18.26
C GLY A 143 16.19 16.68 -17.35
N GLU A 144 16.02 17.80 -16.67
CA GLU A 144 17.01 18.35 -15.75
C GLU A 144 17.18 17.50 -14.51
N THR A 145 18.42 17.34 -14.04
CA THR A 145 18.70 16.65 -12.78
C THR A 145 18.21 17.49 -11.60
N VAL A 146 17.26 16.96 -10.85
CA VAL A 146 16.70 17.58 -9.64
C VAL A 146 17.50 17.18 -8.40
N TYR A 147 17.96 15.94 -8.35
CA TYR A 147 18.70 15.41 -7.22
C TYR A 147 19.64 14.28 -7.65
N THR A 148 20.84 14.28 -7.08
CA THR A 148 21.84 13.21 -7.27
C THR A 148 22.02 12.51 -5.91
N PRO A 149 21.51 11.28 -5.73
CA PRO A 149 21.67 10.52 -4.51
C PRO A 149 23.13 10.06 -4.32
N PRO A 150 23.52 9.52 -3.14
CA PRO A 150 24.84 8.95 -2.92
C PRO A 150 25.27 8.02 -4.06
N GLN A 151 26.49 8.14 -4.53
CA GLN A 151 26.99 7.39 -5.71
C GLN A 151 27.91 6.24 -5.32
N ASP A 152 28.49 6.29 -4.11
CA ASP A 152 29.38 5.26 -3.59
C ASP A 152 28.59 4.14 -2.91
N TYR A 153 28.96 2.88 -3.20
CA TYR A 153 28.26 1.71 -2.67
C TYR A 153 28.42 1.56 -1.14
N GLU A 154 29.62 1.82 -0.63
CA GLU A 154 29.89 1.71 0.82
C GLU A 154 29.13 2.79 1.60
N GLU A 155 29.01 3.98 1.00
CA GLU A 155 28.17 5.04 1.59
C GLU A 155 26.69 4.64 1.62
N ILE A 156 26.16 4.04 0.54
CA ILE A 156 24.80 3.54 0.51
C ILE A 156 24.59 2.50 1.62
N LEU A 157 25.50 1.54 1.77
CA LEU A 157 25.42 0.52 2.83
C LEU A 157 25.43 1.15 4.20
N ARG A 158 26.32 2.11 4.44
CA ARG A 158 26.43 2.84 5.72
C ARG A 158 25.14 3.59 6.05
N LEU A 159 24.58 4.29 5.08
CA LEU A 159 23.33 5.04 5.25
C LEU A 159 22.12 4.11 5.47
N MET A 160 22.04 3.00 4.73
CA MET A 160 20.98 2.00 4.90
C MET A 160 21.10 1.27 6.25
N SER A 161 22.33 0.99 6.74
CA SER A 161 22.53 0.43 8.07
C SER A 161 22.09 1.40 9.18
N ASN A 162 22.41 2.68 9.03
CA ASN A 162 21.97 3.71 9.96
C ASN A 162 20.44 3.90 9.92
N LEU A 163 19.82 3.83 8.74
CA LEU A 163 18.36 3.90 8.60
C LEU A 163 17.69 2.69 9.28
N GLU A 164 18.23 1.48 9.11
CA GLU A 164 17.73 0.27 9.78
C GLU A 164 17.78 0.41 11.31
N GLU A 165 18.92 0.86 11.85
CA GLU A 165 19.07 1.13 13.28
C GLU A 165 18.04 2.16 13.75
N TYR A 166 17.91 3.27 13.03
CA TYR A 166 16.93 4.32 13.32
C TYR A 166 15.48 3.85 13.30
N ILE A 167 15.09 2.99 12.35
CA ILE A 167 13.75 2.42 12.28
C ILE A 167 13.44 1.57 13.51
N ASN A 168 14.39 0.74 13.94
CA ASN A 168 14.15 -0.32 14.94
C ASN A 168 14.51 0.09 16.39
N ASP A 169 15.32 1.12 16.58
CA ASP A 169 15.65 1.64 17.92
C ASP A 169 14.82 2.89 18.24
N SER A 170 13.87 2.73 19.14
CA SER A 170 13.05 3.86 19.64
C SER A 170 13.85 4.83 20.52
N GLY A 171 14.97 4.39 21.09
CA GLY A 171 15.83 5.20 21.96
C GLY A 171 16.74 6.17 21.20
N MET A 172 16.96 5.97 19.89
CA MET A 172 17.82 6.86 19.11
C MET A 172 17.31 8.30 19.02
N GLN A 173 16.00 8.50 18.97
CA GLN A 173 15.36 9.82 18.98
C GLN A 173 14.01 9.73 19.69
N ASP A 174 13.87 10.51 20.77
CA ASP A 174 12.59 10.65 21.48
C ASP A 174 11.73 11.67 20.74
N CYS A 175 10.91 11.19 19.80
CA CYS A 175 9.94 11.98 19.06
C CYS A 175 8.74 11.13 18.65
N ASP A 176 7.63 11.81 18.32
CA ASP A 176 6.40 11.14 17.88
C ASP A 176 6.65 10.20 16.68
N PRO A 177 6.10 8.96 16.67
CA PRO A 177 6.28 8.01 15.58
C PRO A 177 5.88 8.53 14.20
N LEU A 178 4.92 9.44 14.07
CA LEU A 178 4.53 10.03 12.78
C LEU A 178 5.59 11.00 12.26
N ILE A 179 6.27 11.72 13.14
CA ILE A 179 7.45 12.53 12.79
C ILE A 179 8.56 11.61 12.31
N LYS A 180 8.84 10.55 13.08
CA LYS A 180 9.86 9.56 12.75
C LYS A 180 9.58 8.88 11.39
N MET A 181 8.32 8.54 11.10
CA MET A 181 7.91 8.01 9.79
C MET A 181 8.24 8.99 8.65
N ALA A 182 7.98 10.29 8.83
CA ALA A 182 8.28 11.30 7.81
C ALA A 182 9.79 11.42 7.56
N ILE A 183 10.62 11.33 8.62
CA ILE A 183 12.08 11.32 8.52
C ILE A 183 12.56 10.06 7.79
N ILE A 184 12.06 8.88 8.17
CA ILE A 184 12.39 7.58 7.54
C ILE A 184 12.10 7.63 6.04
N HIS A 185 10.93 8.12 5.66
CA HIS A 185 10.54 8.21 4.26
C HIS A 185 11.46 9.14 3.47
N PHE A 186 11.72 10.34 3.99
CA PHE A 186 12.65 11.29 3.36
C PHE A 186 14.06 10.69 3.21
N GLN A 187 14.57 10.06 4.25
CA GLN A 187 15.92 9.49 4.25
C GLN A 187 16.04 8.37 3.23
N PHE A 188 15.09 7.44 3.20
CA PHE A 188 15.07 6.36 2.22
C PHE A 188 14.99 6.88 0.77
N GLU A 189 14.08 7.83 0.49
CA GLU A 189 13.95 8.47 -0.82
C GLU A 189 15.22 9.24 -1.24
N SER A 190 15.97 9.75 -0.27
CA SER A 190 17.20 10.49 -0.52
C SER A 190 18.43 9.60 -0.67
N ILE A 191 18.51 8.48 0.06
CA ILE A 191 19.52 7.44 -0.19
C ILE A 191 19.33 6.82 -1.57
N HIS A 192 18.07 6.58 -1.95
CA HIS A 192 17.70 5.99 -3.24
C HIS A 192 18.49 4.73 -3.55
N PRO A 193 18.42 3.69 -2.67
CA PRO A 193 19.42 2.62 -2.66
C PRO A 193 19.32 1.63 -3.80
N PHE A 194 18.24 1.62 -4.58
CA PHE A 194 17.99 0.67 -5.67
C PHE A 194 18.11 1.32 -7.05
N TYR A 195 18.25 0.50 -8.08
CA TYR A 195 18.21 0.96 -9.47
C TYR A 195 16.80 1.36 -9.89
N ASP A 196 15.76 0.64 -9.37
CA ASP A 196 14.34 0.90 -9.59
C ASP A 196 13.50 0.52 -8.38
N GLY A 197 12.25 1.00 -8.32
CA GLY A 197 11.30 0.68 -7.27
C GLY A 197 11.50 1.41 -5.94
N ASN A 198 12.40 2.41 -5.84
CA ASN A 198 12.67 3.12 -4.59
C ASN A 198 11.39 3.77 -4.02
N GLY A 199 10.69 4.56 -4.81
CA GLY A 199 9.46 5.22 -4.33
C GLY A 199 8.40 4.24 -3.86
N ARG A 200 8.16 3.16 -4.59
CA ARG A 200 7.21 2.11 -4.20
C ARG A 200 7.65 1.40 -2.92
N THR A 201 8.95 1.05 -2.80
CA THR A 201 9.52 0.46 -1.59
C THR A 201 9.43 1.41 -0.38
N GLY A 202 9.75 2.69 -0.54
CA GLY A 202 9.64 3.71 0.51
C GLY A 202 8.21 3.86 1.05
N ARG A 203 7.20 3.78 0.17
CA ARG A 203 5.80 3.82 0.59
C ARG A 203 5.36 2.55 1.31
N ILE A 204 5.88 1.38 0.93
CA ILE A 204 5.69 0.13 1.70
C ILE A 204 6.34 0.27 3.09
N ILE A 205 7.56 0.80 3.20
CA ILE A 205 8.25 1.03 4.47
C ILE A 205 7.39 1.87 5.42
N ASN A 206 6.72 2.93 4.95
CA ASN A 206 5.82 3.75 5.78
C ASN A 206 4.71 2.91 6.40
N ILE A 207 4.03 2.08 5.60
CA ILE A 207 2.94 1.22 6.07
C ILE A 207 3.46 0.23 7.12
N LEU A 208 4.60 -0.41 6.85
CA LEU A 208 5.19 -1.40 7.75
C LEU A 208 5.71 -0.74 9.04
N TYR A 209 6.22 0.48 8.98
CA TYR A 209 6.64 1.24 10.15
C TYR A 209 5.45 1.55 11.08
N LEU A 210 4.29 1.95 10.55
CA LEU A 210 3.08 2.14 11.35
C LEU A 210 2.61 0.86 12.04
N ILE A 211 2.83 -0.30 11.42
CA ILE A 211 2.54 -1.60 12.02
C ILE A 211 3.56 -1.91 13.12
N LEU A 212 4.86 -1.69 12.86
CA LEU A 212 5.94 -1.87 13.82
C LEU A 212 5.71 -1.04 15.09
N GLN A 213 5.23 0.21 14.93
CA GLN A 213 4.87 1.11 16.04
C GLN A 213 3.49 0.80 16.67
N ASN A 214 2.85 -0.30 16.27
CA ASN A 214 1.50 -0.68 16.73
C ASN A 214 0.44 0.40 16.53
N LEU A 215 0.66 1.36 15.63
CA LEU A 215 -0.34 2.36 15.24
C LEU A 215 -1.40 1.78 14.30
N GLN A 216 -1.04 0.75 13.54
CA GLN A 216 -1.95 -0.07 12.75
C GLN A 216 -1.72 -1.56 13.00
N SER A 217 -2.77 -2.39 12.82
CA SER A 217 -2.68 -3.85 12.89
C SER A 217 -2.68 -4.52 11.52
N LEU A 218 -3.10 -3.80 10.49
CA LEU A 218 -3.18 -4.27 9.11
C LEU A 218 -2.57 -3.25 8.15
N PRO A 219 -2.01 -3.69 7.01
CA PRO A 219 -1.42 -2.80 6.01
C PRO A 219 -2.50 -2.18 5.12
N ILE A 220 -3.34 -1.34 5.69
CA ILE A 220 -4.54 -0.79 5.05
C ILE A 220 -4.60 0.74 4.98
N LEU A 221 -3.54 1.44 5.37
CA LEU A 221 -3.46 2.88 5.21
C LEU A 221 -2.97 3.23 3.80
N TYR A 222 -3.79 3.98 3.05
CA TYR A 222 -3.51 4.33 1.64
C TYR A 222 -2.79 5.66 1.47
N LEU A 223 -1.64 5.84 2.04
CA LEU A 223 -0.91 7.10 1.97
C LEU A 223 -0.63 7.54 0.52
N SER A 224 -0.51 6.58 -0.41
CA SER A 224 -0.29 6.87 -1.82
C SER A 224 -1.45 7.62 -2.48
N ASN A 225 -2.69 7.44 -2.00
CA ASN A 225 -3.84 8.21 -2.50
C ASN A 225 -3.70 9.71 -2.19
N TYR A 226 -3.22 10.05 -1.00
CA TYR A 226 -2.93 11.45 -0.64
C TYR A 226 -1.77 11.98 -1.46
N ILE A 227 -0.69 11.23 -1.59
CA ILE A 227 0.50 11.64 -2.33
C ILE A 227 0.17 11.90 -3.81
N ILE A 228 -0.59 11.02 -4.49
CA ILE A 228 -0.94 11.22 -5.90
C ILE A 228 -1.81 12.45 -6.12
N LYS A 229 -2.75 12.74 -5.20
CA LYS A 229 -3.58 13.95 -5.24
C LYS A 229 -2.77 15.23 -5.04
N HIS A 230 -1.65 15.15 -4.33
CA HIS A 230 -0.76 16.27 -3.96
C HIS A 230 0.66 16.07 -4.50
N LYS A 231 0.80 15.40 -5.67
CA LYS A 231 2.09 14.97 -6.23
C LYS A 231 3.10 16.11 -6.38
N ALA A 232 2.66 17.27 -6.83
CA ALA A 232 3.52 18.44 -6.99
C ALA A 232 4.09 18.92 -5.64
N ASP A 233 3.24 19.00 -4.60
CA ASP A 233 3.68 19.39 -3.26
C ASP A 233 4.61 18.36 -2.63
N TYR A 234 4.33 17.06 -2.82
CA TYR A 234 5.19 15.98 -2.34
C TYR A 234 6.63 16.14 -2.84
N TYR A 235 6.84 16.30 -4.16
CA TYR A 235 8.19 16.46 -4.70
C TYR A 235 8.81 17.80 -4.35
N ARG A 236 8.03 18.88 -4.32
CA ARG A 236 8.50 20.21 -3.90
C ARG A 236 9.00 20.17 -2.45
N LEU A 237 8.26 19.54 -1.54
CA LEU A 237 8.62 19.47 -0.12
C LEU A 237 9.84 18.57 0.12
N LEU A 238 9.94 17.42 -0.57
CA LEU A 238 11.17 16.63 -0.55
C LEU A 238 12.39 17.46 -0.96
N GLN A 239 12.26 18.28 -2.01
CA GLN A 239 13.36 19.12 -2.47
C GLN A 239 13.64 20.28 -1.50
N SER A 240 12.62 20.88 -0.89
CA SER A 240 12.80 21.95 0.11
C SER A 240 13.56 21.47 1.35
N VAL A 241 13.36 20.21 1.76
CA VAL A 241 14.18 19.63 2.84
C VAL A 241 15.63 19.49 2.41
N ARG A 242 15.88 19.01 1.17
CA ARG A 242 17.25 18.84 0.63
C ARG A 242 18.01 20.15 0.51
N ASP A 243 17.35 21.18 0.01
CA ASP A 243 17.98 22.46 -0.32
C ASP A 243 18.03 23.41 0.89
N GLU A 244 16.99 23.44 1.71
CA GLU A 244 16.75 24.48 2.69
C GLU A 244 16.53 23.98 4.13
N ASN A 245 16.54 22.63 4.34
CA ASN A 245 16.20 22.01 5.64
C ASN A 245 14.79 22.33 6.15
N LEU A 246 13.82 22.52 5.26
CA LEU A 246 12.43 22.85 5.63
C LEU A 246 11.64 21.61 6.07
N TRP A 247 12.07 20.98 7.15
CA TRP A 247 11.50 19.76 7.69
C TRP A 247 10.07 19.91 8.21
N GLU A 248 9.74 21.05 8.84
CA GLU A 248 8.43 21.25 9.46
C GLU A 248 7.29 21.07 8.44
N GLU A 249 7.41 21.70 7.27
CA GLU A 249 6.39 21.61 6.22
C GLU A 249 6.27 20.18 5.66
N TRP A 250 7.40 19.49 5.54
CA TRP A 250 7.42 18.07 5.13
C TRP A 250 6.72 17.17 6.14
N VAL A 251 7.05 17.30 7.43
CA VAL A 251 6.41 16.55 8.52
C VAL A 251 4.92 16.82 8.56
N LEU A 252 4.50 18.08 8.47
CA LEU A 252 3.09 18.46 8.44
C LEU A 252 2.35 17.86 7.24
N PHE A 253 2.99 17.82 6.07
CA PHE A 253 2.42 17.19 4.88
C PHE A 253 2.18 15.69 5.11
N MET A 254 3.15 14.98 5.67
CA MET A 254 3.04 13.54 5.94
C MET A 254 2.00 13.24 7.03
N VAL A 255 1.99 14.00 8.13
CA VAL A 255 1.01 13.85 9.23
C VAL A 255 -0.41 14.11 8.73
N LYS A 256 -0.61 15.16 7.93
CA LYS A 256 -1.91 15.47 7.31
C LYS A 256 -2.34 14.35 6.33
N GLY A 257 -1.40 13.82 5.58
CA GLY A 257 -1.65 12.68 4.69
C GLY A 257 -2.16 11.46 5.45
N VAL A 258 -1.54 11.13 6.58
CA VAL A 258 -1.99 10.06 7.47
C VAL A 258 -3.40 10.30 7.99
N GLU A 259 -3.68 11.50 8.51
CA GLU A 259 -5.00 11.86 9.03
C GLU A 259 -6.09 11.72 7.98
N GLN A 260 -5.90 12.37 6.83
CA GLN A 260 -6.90 12.39 5.76
C GLN A 260 -7.15 10.98 5.21
N THR A 261 -6.08 10.25 4.95
CA THR A 261 -6.17 8.90 4.40
C THR A 261 -6.83 7.93 5.38
N ALA A 262 -6.53 8.03 6.68
CA ALA A 262 -7.17 7.21 7.69
C ALA A 262 -8.69 7.46 7.70
N LYS A 263 -9.14 8.73 7.68
CA LYS A 263 -10.55 9.09 7.63
C LYS A 263 -11.25 8.56 6.37
N GLU A 264 -10.65 8.75 5.19
CA GLU A 264 -11.19 8.22 3.92
C GLU A 264 -11.31 6.69 3.94
N THR A 265 -10.34 6.01 4.58
CA THR A 265 -10.33 4.55 4.71
C THR A 265 -11.41 4.07 5.67
N ILE A 266 -11.65 4.77 6.80
CA ILE A 266 -12.73 4.47 7.73
C ILE A 266 -14.08 4.52 7.03
N GLU A 267 -14.36 5.61 6.29
CA GLU A 267 -15.61 5.74 5.53
C GLU A 267 -15.81 4.58 4.54
N LEU A 268 -14.75 4.16 3.86
CA LEU A 268 -14.83 3.03 2.94
C LEU A 268 -15.11 1.71 3.65
N ILE A 269 -14.47 1.45 4.80
CA ILE A 269 -14.72 0.24 5.59
C ILE A 269 -16.17 0.21 6.08
N ILE A 270 -16.72 1.35 6.53
CA ILE A 270 -18.14 1.44 6.92
C ILE A 270 -19.04 1.04 5.75
N LYS A 271 -18.83 1.61 4.56
CA LYS A 271 -19.62 1.30 3.37
C LYS A 271 -19.48 -0.17 2.93
N ILE A 272 -18.27 -0.75 3.01
CA ILE A 272 -18.06 -2.18 2.75
C ILE A 272 -18.86 -3.02 3.74
N LYS A 273 -18.83 -2.67 5.03
CA LYS A 273 -19.56 -3.38 6.08
C LYS A 273 -21.08 -3.33 5.87
N GLU A 274 -21.61 -2.16 5.54
CA GLU A 274 -23.04 -1.98 5.23
C GLU A 274 -23.46 -2.84 4.04
N LEU A 275 -22.67 -2.80 2.95
CA LEU A 275 -22.90 -3.62 1.77
C LEU A 275 -22.81 -5.12 2.07
N MET A 276 -21.84 -5.54 2.90
CA MET A 276 -21.74 -6.93 3.35
C MET A 276 -22.98 -7.37 4.14
N LEU A 277 -23.51 -6.51 4.98
CA LEU A 277 -24.70 -6.80 5.77
C LEU A 277 -25.94 -6.95 4.86
N ASP A 278 -26.11 -6.06 3.89
CA ASP A 278 -27.18 -6.18 2.88
C ASP A 278 -27.09 -7.49 2.09
N TYR A 279 -25.89 -7.81 1.57
CA TYR A 279 -25.66 -9.08 0.87
C TYR A 279 -25.96 -10.29 1.74
N LYS A 280 -25.58 -10.25 3.03
CA LYS A 280 -25.87 -11.31 3.99
C LYS A 280 -27.38 -11.53 4.13
N HIS A 281 -28.16 -10.48 4.26
CA HIS A 281 -29.62 -10.57 4.35
C HIS A 281 -30.25 -11.12 3.06
N ARG A 282 -29.85 -10.58 1.91
CA ARG A 282 -30.33 -11.02 0.58
C ARG A 282 -29.98 -12.49 0.32
N LEU A 283 -28.75 -12.91 0.64
CA LEU A 283 -28.31 -14.29 0.46
C LEU A 283 -29.06 -15.25 1.39
N ARG A 284 -29.23 -14.91 2.68
CA ARG A 284 -29.97 -15.76 3.65
C ARG A 284 -31.44 -15.94 3.27
N ALA A 285 -32.07 -14.88 2.79
CA ALA A 285 -33.50 -14.92 2.44
C ALA A 285 -33.77 -15.76 1.19
N ASN A 286 -32.84 -15.78 0.22
CA ASN A 286 -33.13 -16.31 -1.11
C ASN A 286 -32.39 -17.61 -1.45
N TYR A 287 -31.33 -18.00 -0.68
CA TYR A 287 -30.48 -19.13 -1.06
C TYR A 287 -30.19 -20.07 0.11
N LYS A 288 -30.61 -21.35 -0.06
CA LYS A 288 -30.31 -22.43 0.92
C LYS A 288 -28.81 -22.71 1.04
N PHE A 289 -28.01 -22.35 0.03
CA PHE A 289 -26.57 -22.54 0.01
C PHE A 289 -25.78 -21.36 0.58
N TYR A 290 -26.46 -20.41 1.25
CA TYR A 290 -25.77 -19.34 1.95
C TYR A 290 -24.78 -19.92 2.98
N SER A 291 -23.56 -19.39 2.97
CA SER A 291 -22.57 -19.57 4.03
C SER A 291 -21.82 -18.26 4.27
N GLN A 292 -21.21 -18.12 5.43
CA GLN A 292 -20.35 -16.97 5.69
C GLN A 292 -19.12 -16.95 4.76
N ASP A 293 -18.61 -18.14 4.42
CA ASP A 293 -17.47 -18.28 3.51
C ASP A 293 -17.81 -17.84 2.08
N LEU A 294 -19.03 -18.12 1.61
CA LEU A 294 -19.51 -17.59 0.33
C LEU A 294 -19.57 -16.06 0.35
N LEU A 295 -20.16 -15.47 1.39
CA LEU A 295 -20.19 -14.03 1.54
C LEU A 295 -18.76 -13.44 1.58
N ASN A 296 -17.87 -14.04 2.36
CA ASN A 296 -16.47 -13.61 2.45
C ASN A 296 -15.76 -13.69 1.08
N ASN A 297 -15.98 -14.75 0.30
CA ASN A 297 -15.42 -14.89 -1.04
C ASN A 297 -15.87 -13.75 -1.97
N LEU A 298 -17.18 -13.42 -1.99
CA LEU A 298 -17.75 -12.38 -2.84
C LEU A 298 -17.25 -10.96 -2.48
N PHE A 299 -16.73 -10.75 -1.27
CA PHE A 299 -16.16 -9.48 -0.82
C PHE A 299 -14.64 -9.45 -0.83
N LYS A 300 -14.00 -10.61 -0.66
CA LYS A 300 -12.53 -10.77 -0.81
C LYS A 300 -12.09 -10.61 -2.26
N HIS A 301 -12.96 -11.02 -3.20
CA HIS A 301 -12.72 -11.01 -4.63
C HIS A 301 -13.86 -10.28 -5.35
N PRO A 302 -13.76 -8.95 -5.59
CA PRO A 302 -14.74 -8.23 -6.40
C PRO A 302 -14.99 -8.89 -7.75
N TYR A 303 -13.96 -9.52 -8.32
CA TYR A 303 -14.02 -10.42 -9.47
C TYR A 303 -13.70 -11.83 -8.99
N THR A 304 -14.71 -12.67 -8.83
CA THR A 304 -14.54 -14.07 -8.41
C THR A 304 -14.66 -15.05 -9.58
N LYS A 305 -14.15 -16.25 -9.38
CA LYS A 305 -14.26 -17.37 -10.33
C LYS A 305 -14.51 -18.70 -9.58
N ILE A 306 -14.89 -19.72 -10.35
CA ILE A 306 -15.25 -21.02 -9.77
C ILE A 306 -14.14 -21.59 -8.87
N GLU A 307 -12.86 -21.48 -9.29
CA GLU A 307 -11.73 -21.96 -8.51
C GLU A 307 -11.59 -21.26 -7.15
N PHE A 308 -11.88 -19.97 -7.07
CA PHE A 308 -11.83 -19.24 -5.81
C PHE A 308 -12.89 -19.72 -4.83
N VAL A 309 -14.10 -19.98 -5.33
CA VAL A 309 -15.20 -20.52 -4.50
C VAL A 309 -14.90 -21.97 -4.08
N VAL A 310 -14.31 -22.79 -4.95
CA VAL A 310 -13.86 -24.15 -4.60
C VAL A 310 -12.86 -24.10 -3.45
N ASN A 311 -11.86 -23.23 -3.55
CA ASN A 311 -10.78 -23.13 -2.57
C ASN A 311 -11.27 -22.56 -1.23
N ASP A 312 -12.09 -21.51 -1.26
CA ASP A 312 -12.54 -20.82 -0.06
C ASP A 312 -13.65 -21.60 0.69
N LEU A 313 -14.50 -22.35 -0.02
CA LEU A 313 -15.64 -23.07 0.57
C LEU A 313 -15.42 -24.58 0.71
N GLY A 314 -14.39 -25.16 0.10
CA GLY A 314 -14.15 -26.60 0.10
C GLY A 314 -15.21 -27.41 -0.65
N VAL A 315 -15.92 -26.82 -1.62
CA VAL A 315 -16.99 -27.47 -2.38
C VAL A 315 -16.50 -27.99 -3.74
N SER A 316 -17.30 -28.90 -4.36
CA SER A 316 -16.98 -29.38 -5.70
C SER A 316 -17.06 -28.27 -6.74
N ARG A 317 -16.31 -28.41 -7.85
CA ARG A 317 -16.36 -27.48 -8.99
C ARG A 317 -17.78 -27.27 -9.54
N LEU A 318 -18.57 -28.36 -9.60
CA LEU A 318 -19.96 -28.32 -10.06
C LEU A 318 -20.82 -27.51 -9.09
N THR A 319 -20.67 -27.71 -7.80
CA THR A 319 -21.38 -26.97 -6.75
C THR A 319 -21.05 -25.49 -6.79
N ALA A 320 -19.77 -25.12 -6.87
CA ALA A 320 -19.33 -23.74 -7.00
C ALA A 320 -19.87 -23.06 -8.26
N ALA A 321 -19.85 -23.78 -9.40
CA ALA A 321 -20.44 -23.30 -10.67
C ALA A 321 -21.94 -23.03 -10.54
N ASN A 322 -22.68 -23.95 -9.90
CA ASN A 322 -24.13 -23.81 -9.67
C ASN A 322 -24.43 -22.58 -8.79
N TYR A 323 -23.67 -22.36 -7.70
CA TYR A 323 -23.84 -21.21 -6.83
C TYR A 323 -23.64 -19.90 -7.60
N LEU A 324 -22.51 -19.75 -8.28
CA LEU A 324 -22.18 -18.54 -9.02
C LEU A 324 -23.16 -18.28 -10.19
N ASN A 325 -23.55 -19.32 -10.93
CA ASN A 325 -24.53 -19.17 -12.01
C ASN A 325 -25.92 -18.77 -11.49
N LYS A 326 -26.35 -19.31 -10.34
CA LYS A 326 -27.62 -18.92 -9.72
C LYS A 326 -27.60 -17.45 -9.28
N LEU A 327 -26.51 -17.02 -8.60
CA LEU A 327 -26.33 -15.63 -8.21
C LEU A 327 -26.30 -14.68 -9.42
N ALA A 328 -25.71 -15.12 -10.53
CA ALA A 328 -25.69 -14.34 -11.76
C ALA A 328 -27.07 -14.27 -12.45
N ALA A 329 -27.83 -15.37 -12.47
CA ALA A 329 -29.20 -15.40 -13.01
C ALA A 329 -30.12 -14.44 -12.25
N ASP A 330 -29.94 -14.33 -10.93
CA ASP A 330 -30.73 -13.46 -10.06
C ASP A 330 -30.14 -12.02 -9.97
N LYS A 331 -29.14 -11.70 -10.79
CA LYS A 331 -28.48 -10.37 -10.89
C LYS A 331 -27.77 -9.90 -9.61
N MET A 332 -27.46 -10.81 -8.69
CA MET A 332 -26.58 -10.49 -7.57
C MET A 332 -25.12 -10.37 -7.99
N LEU A 333 -24.73 -11.07 -9.04
CA LEU A 333 -23.41 -10.98 -9.69
C LEU A 333 -23.61 -10.79 -11.20
N LYS A 334 -22.63 -10.17 -11.84
CA LYS A 334 -22.59 -10.10 -13.30
C LYS A 334 -21.60 -11.13 -13.83
N LYS A 335 -22.10 -12.07 -14.65
CA LYS A 335 -21.28 -13.08 -15.30
C LYS A 335 -20.64 -12.52 -16.55
N ASN A 336 -19.33 -12.63 -16.66
CA ASN A 336 -18.55 -12.26 -17.83
C ASN A 336 -17.67 -13.43 -18.30
N LYS A 337 -17.20 -13.34 -19.57
CA LYS A 337 -16.30 -14.33 -20.18
C LYS A 337 -14.99 -13.65 -20.57
N LEU A 338 -13.86 -14.33 -20.29
CA LEU A 338 -12.55 -13.90 -20.74
C LEU A 338 -11.79 -15.13 -21.27
N GLY A 339 -11.58 -15.17 -22.60
CA GLY A 339 -11.09 -16.38 -23.28
C GLY A 339 -12.04 -17.55 -23.08
N THR A 340 -11.53 -18.66 -22.53
CA THR A 340 -12.32 -19.86 -22.20
C THR A 340 -12.89 -19.85 -20.78
N GLY A 341 -12.50 -18.87 -19.95
CA GLY A 341 -12.90 -18.78 -18.55
C GLY A 341 -14.11 -17.88 -18.33
N ASN A 342 -14.94 -18.21 -17.34
CA ASN A 342 -15.98 -17.34 -16.82
C ASN A 342 -15.52 -16.74 -15.49
N TYR A 343 -15.89 -15.47 -15.25
CA TYR A 343 -15.75 -14.81 -13.98
C TYR A 343 -17.02 -14.04 -13.63
N TYR A 344 -17.16 -13.70 -12.36
CA TYR A 344 -18.37 -13.12 -11.81
C TYR A 344 -18.02 -11.88 -11.01
N ILE A 345 -18.69 -10.78 -11.29
CA ILE A 345 -18.42 -9.45 -10.72
C ILE A 345 -19.47 -9.13 -9.67
N ASN A 346 -19.04 -8.78 -8.48
CA ASN A 346 -19.85 -8.05 -7.52
C ASN A 346 -19.84 -6.56 -7.91
N GLU A 347 -20.80 -6.15 -8.76
CA GLU A 347 -20.82 -4.79 -9.33
C GLU A 347 -21.01 -3.71 -8.27
N GLU A 348 -21.75 -4.00 -7.20
CA GLU A 348 -21.97 -3.06 -6.09
C GLU A 348 -20.66 -2.80 -5.34
N LEU A 349 -19.93 -3.85 -5.00
CA LEU A 349 -18.60 -3.73 -4.38
C LEU A 349 -17.58 -3.09 -5.32
N PHE A 350 -17.54 -3.50 -6.59
CA PHE A 350 -16.66 -2.88 -7.59
C PHE A 350 -16.91 -1.38 -7.71
N THR A 351 -18.18 -0.98 -7.77
CA THR A 351 -18.57 0.43 -7.86
C THR A 351 -18.13 1.20 -6.59
N LEU A 352 -18.30 0.59 -5.41
CA LEU A 352 -17.88 1.19 -4.15
C LEU A 352 -16.36 1.41 -4.08
N LEU A 353 -15.58 0.46 -4.60
CA LEU A 353 -14.12 0.52 -4.59
C LEU A 353 -13.54 1.45 -5.68
N THR A 354 -14.30 1.76 -6.73
CA THR A 354 -13.80 2.52 -7.89
C THR A 354 -14.30 3.96 -7.98
N LYS A 355 -15.43 4.28 -7.33
CA LYS A 355 -15.99 5.65 -7.27
C LYS A 355 -15.39 6.40 -6.08
N ARG A 356 -14.25 7.07 -6.30
CA ARG A 356 -13.63 8.01 -5.34
C ARG A 356 -13.36 9.35 -5.99
#